data_6334abecf3171d15873d688b2b13d573
#
_entry.id   6334abecf3171d15873d688b2b13d573
#
_cell.length_a   1.000
_cell.length_b   1.000
_cell.length_c   1.000
_cell.angle_alpha   90.00
_cell.angle_beta   90.00
_cell.angle_gamma   90.00
#
_symmetry.space_group_name_H-M   'P 1'
#
loop_
_entity.id
_entity.type
_entity.pdbx_description
1 polymer ?
#
loop_
_entity_poly.entity_id
_entity_poly.type
_entity_poly.pdbx_seq_one_letter_code
_entity_poly.pdbx_strand_id
1 'polypeptide(L)'
;LKASAMGMSGGQQQRLCIARAIAVEPDVILMDEPCSALDPIATGKIEELMDEIKAEYTIIIVTHNMQQAARVSDKTAFYSVEVNETSDTRTGILVEYDRTEKMFSNPSDERTERYVTGRFG
;
A
#
# COMPACT_ATOMS: atom_id res chain seq x y z
N LEU A 1 14.03 -24.09 9.44
CA LEU A 1 12.59 -24.18 9.21
C LEU A 1 12.26 -25.52 8.59
N LYS A 2 11.57 -26.37 9.32
CA LYS A 2 11.15 -27.68 8.85
C LYS A 2 9.82 -27.65 8.07
N ALA A 3 9.10 -26.53 8.09
CA ALA A 3 7.83 -26.38 7.40
C ALA A 3 8.03 -25.90 5.97
N SER A 4 7.35 -26.53 5.02
CA SER A 4 7.25 -26.05 3.65
C SER A 4 6.45 -24.75 3.61
N ALA A 5 6.84 -23.79 2.75
CA ALA A 5 6.06 -22.57 2.54
C ALA A 5 4.63 -22.88 2.05
N MET A 6 4.41 -23.99 1.36
CA MET A 6 3.09 -24.43 0.91
C MET A 6 2.18 -24.89 2.05
N GLY A 7 2.76 -25.29 3.19
CA GLY A 7 2.00 -25.69 4.39
C GLY A 7 1.71 -24.53 5.33
N MET A 8 2.13 -23.31 5.00
CA MET A 8 1.90 -22.12 5.82
C MET A 8 0.58 -21.43 5.45
N SER A 9 -0.01 -20.72 6.41
CA SER A 9 -1.13 -19.82 6.12
C SER A 9 -0.67 -18.67 5.21
N GLY A 10 -1.62 -17.97 4.58
CA GLY A 10 -1.32 -16.81 3.74
C GLY A 10 -0.53 -15.72 4.50
N GLY A 11 -0.91 -15.46 5.76
CA GLY A 11 -0.21 -14.49 6.61
C GLY A 11 1.21 -14.93 6.97
N GLN A 12 1.42 -16.22 7.23
CA GLN A 12 2.75 -16.77 7.49
C GLN A 12 3.63 -16.69 6.25
N GLN A 13 3.08 -17.00 5.08
CA GLN A 13 3.81 -16.87 3.80
C GLN A 13 4.22 -15.42 3.56
N GLN A 14 3.32 -14.46 3.83
CA GLN A 14 3.61 -13.06 3.66
C GLN A 14 4.70 -12.57 4.61
N ARG A 15 4.66 -12.99 5.87
CA ARG A 15 5.73 -12.68 6.83
C ARG A 15 7.07 -13.27 6.40
N LEU A 16 7.07 -14.46 5.83
CA LEU A 16 8.28 -15.07 5.28
C LEU A 16 8.84 -14.26 4.12
N CYS A 17 7.99 -13.76 3.22
CA CYS A 17 8.41 -12.90 2.13
C CYS A 17 9.04 -11.60 2.64
N ILE A 18 8.48 -10.99 3.67
CA ILE A 18 9.03 -9.79 4.29
C ILE A 18 10.40 -10.09 4.94
N ALA A 19 10.52 -11.21 5.66
CA ALA A 19 11.77 -11.64 6.28
C ALA A 19 12.87 -11.84 5.23
N ARG A 20 12.53 -12.42 4.07
CA ARG A 20 13.47 -12.59 2.96
C ARG A 20 13.93 -11.24 2.39
N ALA A 21 13.01 -10.29 2.25
CA ALA A 21 13.35 -8.95 1.78
C ALA A 21 14.30 -8.24 2.73
N ILE A 22 14.08 -8.36 4.03
CA ILE A 22 14.90 -7.75 5.07
C ILE A 22 16.30 -8.39 5.14
N ALA A 23 16.41 -9.69 4.85
CA ALA A 23 17.64 -10.45 4.97
C ALA A 23 18.79 -9.89 4.11
N VAL A 24 18.48 -9.18 3.02
CA VAL A 24 19.48 -8.53 2.16
C VAL A 24 19.81 -7.10 2.59
N GLU A 25 19.26 -6.65 3.71
CA GLU A 25 19.49 -5.32 4.29
C GLU A 25 19.23 -4.17 3.29
N PRO A 26 18.02 -4.08 2.70
CA PRO A 26 17.71 -3.04 1.73
C PRO A 26 17.54 -1.67 2.40
N ASP A 27 17.64 -0.60 1.62
CA ASP A 27 17.28 0.74 2.07
C ASP A 27 15.78 0.95 1.96
N VAL A 28 15.15 0.36 0.94
CA VAL A 28 13.72 0.52 0.63
C VAL A 28 13.09 -0.86 0.42
N ILE A 29 11.93 -1.06 1.02
CA ILE A 29 11.10 -2.26 0.82
C ILE A 29 9.86 -1.87 0.02
N LEU A 30 9.62 -2.57 -1.07
CA LEU A 30 8.44 -2.39 -1.91
C LEU A 30 7.45 -3.51 -1.61
N MET A 31 6.20 -3.13 -1.32
CA MET A 31 5.11 -4.07 -1.07
C MET A 31 3.96 -3.77 -2.02
N ASP A 32 3.59 -4.73 -2.83
CA ASP A 32 2.48 -4.60 -3.77
C ASP A 32 1.29 -5.41 -3.27
N GLU A 33 0.22 -4.72 -2.88
CA GLU A 33 -1.01 -5.31 -2.34
C GLU A 33 -0.71 -6.34 -1.23
N PRO A 34 0.01 -5.98 -0.16
CA PRO A 34 0.55 -6.96 0.78
C PRO A 34 -0.47 -7.76 1.55
N CYS A 35 -1.71 -7.28 1.66
CA CYS A 35 -2.76 -7.93 2.44
C CYS A 35 -3.99 -8.32 1.62
N SER A 36 -3.94 -8.28 0.29
CA SER A 36 -5.11 -8.47 -0.58
C SER A 36 -5.76 -9.84 -0.45
N ALA A 37 -4.99 -10.89 -0.12
CA ALA A 37 -5.47 -12.26 0.01
C ALA A 37 -5.57 -12.73 1.47
N LEU A 38 -5.45 -11.80 2.43
CA LEU A 38 -5.43 -12.13 3.85
C LEU A 38 -6.75 -11.78 4.53
N ASP A 39 -7.12 -12.59 5.53
CA ASP A 39 -8.23 -12.27 6.41
C ASP A 39 -7.89 -11.07 7.34
N PRO A 40 -8.87 -10.49 8.06
CA PRO A 40 -8.62 -9.32 8.90
C PRO A 40 -7.59 -9.54 10.01
N ILE A 41 -7.51 -10.74 10.58
CA ILE A 41 -6.56 -11.05 11.64
C ILE A 41 -5.14 -11.10 11.09
N ALA A 42 -4.93 -11.80 9.98
CA ALA A 42 -3.64 -11.88 9.31
C ALA A 42 -3.20 -10.51 8.78
N THR A 43 -4.14 -9.73 8.23
CA THR A 43 -3.89 -8.36 7.80
C THR A 43 -3.38 -7.49 8.96
N GLY A 44 -4.03 -7.56 10.13
CA GLY A 44 -3.59 -6.84 11.32
C GLY A 44 -2.17 -7.17 11.73
N LYS A 45 -1.79 -8.44 11.67
CA LYS A 45 -0.43 -8.87 12.00
C LYS A 45 0.62 -8.35 11.03
N ILE A 46 0.30 -8.30 9.73
CA ILE A 46 1.20 -7.73 8.72
C ILE A 46 1.32 -6.22 8.92
N GLU A 47 0.22 -5.52 9.21
CA GLU A 47 0.26 -4.08 9.48
C GLU A 47 1.06 -3.76 10.74
N GLU A 48 0.97 -4.56 11.79
CA GLU A 48 1.81 -4.43 12.99
C GLU A 48 3.29 -4.63 12.66
N LEU A 49 3.62 -5.61 11.83
CA LEU A 49 4.98 -5.85 11.39
C LEU A 49 5.53 -4.67 10.58
N MET A 50 4.73 -4.10 9.68
CA MET A 50 5.11 -2.90 8.95
C MET A 50 5.41 -1.73 9.89
N ASP A 51 4.60 -1.55 10.92
CA ASP A 51 4.80 -0.50 11.90
C ASP A 51 6.13 -0.68 12.68
N GLU A 52 6.49 -1.91 12.98
CA GLU A 52 7.76 -2.21 13.63
C GLU A 52 8.96 -1.95 12.71
N ILE A 53 8.91 -2.42 11.47
CA ILE A 53 10.07 -2.34 10.58
C ILE A 53 10.25 -0.97 9.93
N LYS A 54 9.24 -0.12 9.90
CA LYS A 54 9.36 1.23 9.33
C LYS A 54 10.36 2.12 10.10
N ALA A 55 10.68 1.78 11.34
CA ALA A 55 11.68 2.49 12.11
C ALA A 55 13.09 2.37 11.51
N GLU A 56 13.36 1.25 10.81
CA GLU A 56 14.67 0.95 10.22
C GLU A 56 14.67 1.01 8.70
N TYR A 57 13.51 0.83 8.07
CA TYR A 57 13.38 0.74 6.62
C TYR A 57 12.36 1.75 6.09
N THR A 58 12.61 2.26 4.89
CA THR A 58 11.59 2.98 4.14
C THR A 58 10.71 1.96 3.43
N ILE A 59 9.41 2.03 3.66
CA ILE A 59 8.45 1.10 3.06
C ILE A 59 7.57 1.86 2.06
N ILE A 60 7.47 1.33 0.84
CA ILE A 60 6.56 1.84 -0.17
C ILE A 60 5.52 0.74 -0.43
N ILE A 61 4.26 1.07 -0.21
CA ILE A 61 3.13 0.15 -0.40
C ILE A 61 2.31 0.61 -1.58
N VAL A 62 1.99 -0.30 -2.48
CA VAL A 62 0.98 -0.09 -3.51
C VAL A 62 -0.28 -0.81 -3.05
N THR A 63 -1.38 -0.10 -2.90
CA THR A 63 -2.66 -0.68 -2.49
C THR A 63 -3.84 0.09 -3.07
N HIS A 64 -4.91 -0.60 -3.39
CA HIS A 64 -6.19 0.01 -3.71
C HIS A 64 -7.11 0.10 -2.48
N ASN A 65 -6.66 -0.43 -1.34
CA ASN A 65 -7.40 -0.37 -0.09
C ASN A 65 -7.10 0.95 0.64
N MET A 66 -8.00 1.91 0.51
CA MET A 66 -7.85 3.24 1.12
C MET A 66 -7.80 3.19 2.64
N GLN A 67 -8.55 2.27 3.25
CA GLN A 67 -8.55 2.14 4.70
C GLN A 67 -7.19 1.68 5.21
N GLN A 68 -6.55 0.75 4.50
CA GLN A 68 -5.19 0.32 4.82
C GLN A 68 -4.20 1.48 4.68
N ALA A 69 -4.26 2.20 3.56
CA ALA A 69 -3.40 3.36 3.34
C ALA A 69 -3.55 4.38 4.48
N ALA A 70 -4.79 4.66 4.90
CA ALA A 70 -5.06 5.59 5.99
C ALA A 70 -4.49 5.12 7.33
N ARG A 71 -4.49 3.80 7.59
CA ARG A 71 -4.02 3.25 8.86
C ARG A 71 -2.50 3.17 8.95
N VAL A 72 -1.83 2.76 7.88
CA VAL A 72 -0.42 2.33 7.97
C VAL A 72 0.57 3.34 7.42
N SER A 73 0.16 4.26 6.56
CA SER A 73 1.11 5.14 5.88
C SER A 73 1.28 6.49 6.57
N ASP A 74 2.50 7.02 6.52
CA ASP A 74 2.81 8.37 6.99
C ASP A 74 2.54 9.38 5.89
N LYS A 75 2.80 9.02 4.65
CA LYS A 75 2.53 9.81 3.44
C LYS A 75 1.80 8.97 2.41
N THR A 76 0.95 9.60 1.63
CA THR A 76 0.16 8.94 0.60
C THR A 76 0.30 9.67 -0.73
N ALA A 77 0.51 8.91 -1.78
CA ALA A 77 0.49 9.39 -3.15
C ALA A 77 -0.76 8.85 -3.84
N PHE A 78 -1.54 9.73 -4.43
CA PHE A 78 -2.71 9.34 -5.21
C PHE A 78 -2.40 9.43 -6.69
N TYR A 79 -2.53 8.30 -7.37
CA TYR A 79 -2.37 8.20 -8.82
C TYR A 79 -3.72 8.00 -9.48
N SER A 80 -3.89 8.59 -10.63
CA SER A 80 -5.08 8.40 -11.47
C SER A 80 -4.67 8.19 -12.91
N VAL A 81 -5.62 7.85 -13.74
CA VAL A 81 -5.39 7.63 -15.17
C VAL A 81 -5.99 8.77 -15.96
N GLU A 82 -5.19 9.39 -16.81
CA GLU A 82 -5.66 10.29 -17.86
C GLU A 82 -5.82 9.50 -19.16
N VAL A 83 -6.97 9.69 -19.79
CA VAL A 83 -7.25 9.09 -21.09
C VAL A 83 -7.15 10.19 -22.15
N ASN A 84 -6.30 9.99 -23.14
CA ASN A 84 -6.26 10.84 -24.32
C ASN A 84 -7.19 10.23 -25.37
N GLU A 85 -8.35 10.83 -25.57
CA GLU A 85 -9.37 10.33 -26.49
C GLU A 85 -8.90 10.37 -27.95
N THR A 86 -8.01 11.29 -28.29
CA THR A 86 -7.49 11.45 -29.66
C THR A 86 -6.53 10.32 -30.05
N SER A 87 -5.67 9.87 -29.11
CA SER A 87 -4.67 8.83 -29.35
C SER A 87 -5.04 7.49 -28.75
N ASP A 88 -6.16 7.39 -28.02
CA ASP A 88 -6.60 6.22 -27.27
C ASP A 88 -5.52 5.70 -26.31
N THR A 89 -4.72 6.61 -25.76
CA THR A 89 -3.69 6.28 -24.79
C THR A 89 -4.16 6.56 -23.36
N ARG A 90 -3.72 5.71 -22.42
CA ARG A 90 -3.95 5.87 -20.99
C ARG A 90 -2.62 6.11 -20.31
N THR A 91 -2.56 7.17 -19.53
CA THR A 91 -1.34 7.53 -18.80
C THR A 91 -1.64 7.65 -17.30
N GLY A 92 -0.83 6.98 -16.50
CA GLY A 92 -0.89 7.16 -15.04
C GLY A 92 -0.24 8.49 -14.68
N ILE A 93 -0.93 9.27 -13.86
CA ILE A 93 -0.43 10.56 -13.37
C ILE A 93 -0.47 10.61 -11.86
N LEU A 94 0.53 11.24 -11.27
CA LEU A 94 0.51 11.59 -9.85
C LEU A 94 -0.40 12.80 -9.66
N VAL A 95 -1.53 12.60 -8.99
CA VAL A 95 -2.51 13.65 -8.75
C VAL A 95 -2.13 14.48 -7.53
N GLU A 96 -1.80 13.80 -6.44
CA GLU A 96 -1.46 14.47 -5.18
C GLU A 96 -0.55 13.59 -4.33
N TYR A 97 0.35 14.24 -3.59
CA TYR A 97 1.24 13.57 -2.65
C TYR A 97 1.41 14.45 -1.41
N ASP A 98 1.01 13.93 -0.27
CA ASP A 98 1.10 14.67 1.00
C ASP A 98 1.04 13.70 2.18
N ARG A 99 1.07 14.26 3.39
CA ARG A 99 0.85 13.49 4.60
C ARG A 99 -0.51 12.78 4.53
N THR A 100 -0.54 11.55 4.99
CA THR A 100 -1.74 10.71 4.93
C THR A 100 -2.93 11.36 5.61
N GLU A 101 -2.72 11.94 6.79
CA GLU A 101 -3.79 12.63 7.52
C GLU A 101 -4.45 13.73 6.66
N LYS A 102 -3.64 14.55 6.00
CA LYS A 102 -4.15 15.61 5.12
C LYS A 102 -4.86 15.04 3.89
N MET A 103 -4.30 14.01 3.28
CA MET A 103 -4.87 13.37 2.09
C MET A 103 -6.28 12.85 2.33
N PHE A 104 -6.55 12.31 3.52
CA PHE A 104 -7.83 11.71 3.86
C PHE A 104 -8.81 12.67 4.57
N SER A 105 -8.36 13.81 5.04
CA SER A 105 -9.22 14.79 5.73
C SER A 105 -9.45 16.07 4.94
N ASN A 106 -8.43 16.57 4.27
CA ASN A 106 -8.49 17.84 3.53
C ASN A 106 -7.53 17.84 2.34
N PRO A 107 -7.78 16.99 1.33
CA PRO A 107 -6.92 16.95 0.15
C PRO A 107 -6.96 18.26 -0.63
N SER A 108 -5.88 18.54 -1.35
CA SER A 108 -5.76 19.77 -2.15
C SER A 108 -6.38 19.65 -3.54
N ASP A 109 -6.51 18.43 -4.05
CA ASP A 109 -7.05 18.17 -5.38
C ASP A 109 -8.46 17.57 -5.28
N GLU A 110 -9.37 18.07 -6.10
CA GLU A 110 -10.76 17.60 -6.13
C GLU A 110 -10.87 16.12 -6.52
N ARG A 111 -9.98 15.63 -7.37
CA ARG A 111 -9.95 14.22 -7.77
C ARG A 111 -9.61 13.31 -6.59
N THR A 112 -8.70 13.73 -5.74
CA THR A 112 -8.36 13.04 -4.49
C THR A 112 -9.56 13.02 -3.55
N GLU A 113 -10.23 14.15 -3.39
CA GLU A 113 -11.41 14.27 -2.54
C GLU A 113 -12.51 13.31 -2.98
N ARG A 114 -12.80 13.26 -4.27
CA ARG A 114 -13.80 12.34 -4.82
C ARG A 114 -13.46 10.89 -4.56
N TYR A 115 -12.20 10.53 -4.75
CA TYR A 115 -11.74 9.16 -4.52
C TYR A 115 -11.84 8.77 -3.05
N VAL A 116 -11.35 9.62 -2.17
CA VAL A 116 -11.37 9.38 -0.71
C VAL A 116 -12.79 9.31 -0.15
N THR A 117 -13.71 10.15 -0.67
CA THR A 117 -15.10 10.16 -0.21
C THR A 117 -15.98 9.12 -0.90
N GLY A 118 -15.46 8.37 -1.87
CA GLY A 118 -16.21 7.40 -2.64
C GLY A 118 -17.19 8.01 -3.64
N ARG A 119 -17.04 9.27 -3.97
CA ARG A 119 -17.87 9.98 -4.96
C ARG A 119 -17.24 9.86 -6.34
N PHE A 120 -17.35 8.69 -6.93
CA PHE A 120 -16.85 8.44 -8.27
C PHE A 120 -17.84 8.95 -9.33
N GLY A 121 -17.35 9.68 -10.26
CA GLY A 121 -18.07 10.14 -11.41
C GLY A 121 -18.62 11.52 -11.31
#